data_67d07c14befeb9110381ed50531e8bf8
#
_entry.id   67d07c14befeb9110381ed50531e8bf8
#
_cell.length_a   1.000
_cell.length_b   1.000
_cell.length_c   1.000
_cell.angle_alpha   90.00
_cell.angle_beta   90.00
_cell.angle_gamma   90.00
#
_symmetry.space_group_name_H-M   'P 1'
#
loop_
_entity.id
_entity.type
_entity.pdbx_description
1 polymer ?
#
loop_
_entity_poly.entity_id
_entity_poly.type
_entity_poly.pdbx_seq_one_letter_code
_entity_poly.pdbx_strand_id
1 'polypeptide(L)'
;GSGLVGSEMCIRDRNLNEGFTSSSKVNYVAHCGTFAGSGYSYTGALRILKVMLSYDYLWINIRVKGGAYGCMSGIGRSGEGYFVSYRDPEVKKSDDIYLGIPAYLENFEADERTMTKYVIGTISDIDTPLTPSLQGSRGLSAWYSGVTDEMLKKEREEILNATVEDIRALAPITKAILETGAVCVVGNEDKIKADSEIFKE
;
A
#
# COMPACT_ATOMS: atom_id res chain seq x y z
N GLY A 1 8.59 -6.96 -41.48
CA GLY A 1 8.65 -7.19 -40.06
C GLY A 1 7.29 -7.18 -39.47
N SER A 2 6.75 -8.34 -39.18
CA SER A 2 5.58 -8.47 -38.34
C SER A 2 5.95 -7.89 -36.99
N GLY A 3 5.42 -6.71 -36.71
CA GLY A 3 5.66 -6.04 -35.46
C GLY A 3 5.24 -6.93 -34.30
N LEU A 4 6.00 -6.91 -33.25
CA LEU A 4 5.64 -7.35 -31.91
C LEU A 4 4.51 -6.47 -31.32
N VAL A 5 3.57 -6.07 -32.14
CA VAL A 5 2.31 -5.47 -31.77
C VAL A 5 1.31 -6.60 -31.78
N GLY A 6 1.58 -7.57 -30.96
CA GLY A 6 0.68 -8.69 -30.77
C GLY A 6 -0.16 -8.51 -29.53
N SER A 7 -1.23 -9.22 -29.53
CA SER A 7 -2.09 -9.51 -28.40
C SER A 7 -1.36 -9.84 -27.08
N GLU A 8 -0.07 -10.14 -27.13
CA GLU A 8 0.75 -10.43 -25.95
C GLU A 8 1.01 -9.22 -25.04
N MET A 9 0.95 -8.01 -25.55
CA MET A 9 0.97 -6.83 -24.67
C MET A 9 -0.34 -6.67 -23.89
N CYS A 10 -1.42 -7.23 -24.37
CA CYS A 10 -2.75 -7.23 -23.73
C CYS A 10 -2.93 -8.37 -22.73
N ILE A 11 -2.00 -9.32 -22.66
CA ILE A 11 -2.03 -10.44 -21.70
C ILE A 11 -1.84 -9.94 -20.25
N ARG A 12 -1.25 -8.78 -20.08
CA ARG A 12 -1.05 -8.16 -18.78
C ARG A 12 -2.26 -7.44 -18.21
N ASP A 13 -3.35 -7.43 -18.91
CA ASP A 13 -4.61 -6.81 -18.46
C ASP A 13 -5.39 -7.71 -17.49
N ARG A 14 -4.88 -8.90 -17.18
CA ARG A 14 -5.49 -9.80 -16.22
C ARG A 14 -4.82 -9.61 -14.86
N ASN A 15 -5.61 -9.34 -13.84
CA ASN A 15 -5.19 -9.42 -12.46
C ASN A 15 -5.02 -10.90 -12.10
N LEU A 16 -3.82 -11.42 -12.28
CA LEU A 16 -3.46 -12.79 -11.94
C LEU A 16 -2.63 -12.80 -10.68
N ASN A 17 -2.94 -13.75 -9.80
CA ASN A 17 -2.07 -14.06 -8.68
C ASN A 17 -0.90 -14.91 -9.20
N GLU A 18 0.33 -14.45 -8.99
CA GLU A 18 1.52 -15.07 -9.56
C GLU A 18 2.56 -15.40 -8.50
N GLY A 19 3.10 -16.62 -8.60
CA GLY A 19 4.19 -17.11 -7.73
C GLY A 19 5.43 -17.46 -8.55
N PHE A 20 6.53 -16.75 -8.34
CA PHE A 20 7.82 -16.99 -8.99
C PHE A 20 8.78 -17.67 -8.02
N THR A 21 9.15 -18.90 -8.32
CA THR A 21 10.04 -19.68 -7.46
C THR A 21 11.50 -19.30 -7.66
N SER A 22 12.25 -19.32 -6.58
CA SER A 22 13.69 -19.09 -6.57
C SER A 22 14.37 -20.00 -5.54
N SER A 23 15.70 -20.05 -5.57
CA SER A 23 16.51 -20.75 -4.56
C SER A 23 16.60 -20.01 -3.21
N SER A 24 15.91 -18.91 -3.05
CA SER A 24 15.86 -18.14 -1.80
C SER A 24 15.17 -18.94 -0.69
N LYS A 25 15.59 -18.71 0.56
CA LYS A 25 14.91 -19.23 1.76
C LYS A 25 13.82 -18.30 2.28
N VAL A 26 13.68 -17.13 1.67
CA VAL A 26 12.74 -16.08 2.08
C VAL A 26 11.94 -15.60 0.87
N ASN A 27 10.81 -14.98 1.15
CA ASN A 27 9.87 -14.54 0.13
C ASN A 27 9.76 -13.00 0.11
N TYR A 28 9.30 -12.50 -1.03
CA TYR A 28 8.82 -11.15 -1.24
C TYR A 28 7.35 -11.28 -1.61
N VAL A 29 6.47 -10.80 -0.78
CA VAL A 29 5.01 -10.93 -0.94
C VAL A 29 4.43 -9.54 -1.19
N ALA A 30 3.75 -9.36 -2.30
CA ALA A 30 3.12 -8.11 -2.68
C ALA A 30 1.65 -8.34 -3.01
N HIS A 31 0.78 -7.51 -2.46
CA HIS A 31 -0.61 -7.39 -2.84
C HIS A 31 -0.84 -5.97 -3.36
N CYS A 32 -1.16 -5.82 -4.64
CA CYS A 32 -1.30 -4.53 -5.30
C CYS A 32 -2.67 -4.46 -5.96
N GLY A 33 -3.30 -3.30 -5.90
CA GLY A 33 -4.60 -3.09 -6.54
C GLY A 33 -4.95 -1.61 -6.66
N THR A 34 -6.20 -1.31 -6.94
CA THR A 34 -6.64 0.06 -7.14
C THR A 34 -8.04 0.31 -6.59
N PHE A 35 -8.28 1.52 -6.10
CA PHE A 35 -9.61 2.01 -5.82
C PHE A 35 -10.12 3.00 -6.90
N ALA A 36 -9.35 3.21 -7.96
CA ALA A 36 -9.81 4.01 -9.09
C ALA A 36 -11.08 3.39 -9.69
N GLY A 37 -12.09 4.21 -9.95
CA GLY A 37 -13.39 3.76 -10.44
C GLY A 37 -14.35 3.18 -9.40
N SER A 38 -13.94 3.03 -8.15
CA SER A 38 -14.80 2.53 -7.06
C SER A 38 -15.78 3.59 -6.48
N GLY A 39 -15.67 4.83 -6.95
CA GLY A 39 -16.46 5.96 -6.41
C GLY A 39 -15.81 6.65 -5.22
N TYR A 40 -14.71 6.13 -4.70
CA TYR A 40 -13.93 6.77 -3.63
C TYR A 40 -12.89 7.73 -4.19
N SER A 41 -12.53 8.74 -3.40
CA SER A 41 -11.53 9.74 -3.76
C SER A 41 -10.35 9.70 -2.80
N TYR A 42 -9.19 10.12 -3.28
CA TYR A 42 -8.00 10.28 -2.45
C TYR A 42 -8.22 11.36 -1.38
N THR A 43 -7.77 11.10 -0.16
CA THR A 43 -7.81 12.02 0.98
C THR A 43 -6.49 12.02 1.74
N GLY A 44 -6.19 13.11 2.44
CA GLY A 44 -5.01 13.23 3.30
C GLY A 44 -4.93 12.17 4.41
N ALA A 45 -6.06 11.62 4.85
CA ALA A 45 -6.11 10.54 5.82
C ALA A 45 -5.36 9.27 5.34
N LEU A 46 -5.25 9.02 4.03
CA LEU A 46 -4.45 7.92 3.47
C LEU A 46 -2.94 8.06 3.75
N ARG A 47 -2.45 9.28 3.95
CA ARG A 47 -1.08 9.49 4.42
C ARG A 47 -0.89 9.06 5.87
N ILE A 48 -1.88 9.34 6.70
CA ILE A 48 -1.89 8.89 8.10
C ILE A 48 -1.94 7.36 8.16
N LEU A 49 -2.78 6.74 7.33
CA LEU A 49 -2.86 5.29 7.22
C LEU A 49 -1.51 4.65 6.92
N LYS A 50 -0.72 5.22 5.99
CA LYS A 50 0.63 4.74 5.70
C LYS A 50 1.51 4.71 6.95
N VAL A 51 1.47 5.74 7.78
CA VAL A 51 2.23 5.82 9.04
C VAL A 51 1.72 4.76 10.02
N MET A 52 0.40 4.66 10.22
CA MET A 52 -0.22 3.68 11.10
C MET A 52 0.15 2.24 10.71
N LEU A 53 0.01 1.89 9.44
CA LEU A 53 0.35 0.54 8.96
C LEU A 53 1.85 0.24 9.14
N SER A 54 2.72 1.22 8.89
CA SER A 54 4.17 1.04 8.96
C SER A 54 4.70 0.86 10.39
N TYR A 55 4.04 1.42 11.40
CA TYR A 55 4.53 1.38 12.78
C TYR A 55 3.72 0.45 13.69
N ASP A 56 2.46 0.22 13.39
CA ASP A 56 1.58 -0.59 14.23
C ASP A 56 1.13 -1.87 13.53
N TYR A 57 0.14 -1.83 12.64
CA TYR A 57 -0.52 -3.02 12.15
C TYR A 57 0.41 -3.97 11.37
N LEU A 58 1.03 -3.49 10.29
CA LEU A 58 1.92 -4.34 9.49
C LEU A 58 3.22 -4.65 10.23
N TRP A 59 3.79 -3.67 10.91
CA TRP A 59 5.01 -3.89 11.67
C TRP A 59 4.85 -4.99 12.73
N ILE A 60 3.77 -4.92 13.50
CA ILE A 60 3.51 -5.90 14.57
C ILE A 60 3.22 -7.28 13.97
N ASN A 61 2.34 -7.36 12.97
CA ASN A 61 1.86 -8.65 12.49
C ASN A 61 2.80 -9.32 11.47
N ILE A 62 3.40 -8.54 10.56
CA ILE A 62 4.30 -9.04 9.51
C ILE A 62 5.73 -9.22 10.04
N ARG A 63 6.27 -8.18 10.72
CA ARG A 63 7.66 -8.22 11.16
C ARG A 63 7.81 -8.87 12.53
N VAL A 64 7.15 -8.35 13.56
CA VAL A 64 7.40 -8.79 14.96
C VAL A 64 6.87 -10.22 15.17
N LYS A 65 5.65 -10.49 14.76
CA LYS A 65 5.00 -11.80 14.92
C LYS A 65 5.26 -12.74 13.74
N GLY A 66 5.34 -12.20 12.52
CA GLY A 66 5.53 -12.97 11.28
C GLY A 66 6.99 -13.31 10.99
N GLY A 67 7.95 -12.53 11.49
CA GLY A 67 9.37 -12.76 11.30
C GLY A 67 9.95 -12.22 10.00
N ALA A 68 9.19 -11.45 9.22
CA ALA A 68 9.70 -10.75 8.04
C ALA A 68 10.75 -9.71 8.42
N TYR A 69 11.68 -9.44 7.53
CA TYR A 69 12.68 -8.37 7.75
C TYR A 69 12.05 -6.99 7.73
N GLY A 70 11.05 -6.78 6.88
CA GLY A 70 10.28 -5.54 6.85
C GLY A 70 9.02 -5.63 6.00
N CYS A 71 8.22 -4.59 6.12
CA CYS A 71 6.97 -4.41 5.39
C CYS A 71 6.81 -2.94 4.99
N MET A 72 6.06 -2.70 3.93
CA MET A 72 5.75 -1.37 3.41
C MET A 72 4.33 -1.34 2.87
N SER A 73 3.74 -0.15 2.84
CA SER A 73 2.49 0.13 2.16
C SER A 73 2.52 1.51 1.52
N GLY A 74 1.74 1.69 0.49
CA GLY A 74 1.55 2.98 -0.15
C GLY A 74 0.24 3.03 -0.90
N ILE A 75 -0.39 4.20 -0.88
CA ILE A 75 -1.63 4.46 -1.62
C ILE A 75 -1.45 5.80 -2.34
N GLY A 76 -1.50 5.75 -3.67
CA GLY A 76 -1.27 6.89 -4.54
C GLY A 76 -2.53 7.71 -4.82
N ARG A 77 -2.34 8.95 -5.30
CA ARG A 77 -3.44 9.85 -5.70
C ARG A 77 -4.18 9.36 -6.95
N SER A 78 -3.50 8.58 -7.80
CA SER A 78 -4.08 7.95 -9.00
C SER A 78 -4.95 6.74 -8.68
N GLY A 79 -5.01 6.33 -7.41
CA GLY A 79 -5.89 5.26 -6.95
C GLY A 79 -5.19 3.93 -6.73
N GLU A 80 -3.93 3.78 -7.14
CA GLU A 80 -3.16 2.56 -6.88
C GLU A 80 -2.79 2.42 -5.39
N GLY A 81 -2.79 1.18 -4.92
CA GLY A 81 -2.36 0.84 -3.58
C GLY A 81 -1.57 -0.47 -3.56
N TYR A 82 -0.64 -0.58 -2.62
CA TYR A 82 0.14 -1.79 -2.41
C TYR A 82 0.45 -2.03 -0.95
N PHE A 83 0.55 -3.33 -0.62
CA PHE A 83 1.02 -3.84 0.67
C PHE A 83 2.09 -4.88 0.35
N VAL A 84 3.28 -4.74 0.94
CA VAL A 84 4.40 -5.62 0.61
C VAL A 84 5.19 -6.01 1.86
N SER A 85 5.73 -7.22 1.83
CA SER A 85 6.74 -7.69 2.78
C SER A 85 7.98 -8.18 2.04
N TYR A 86 9.11 -8.12 2.69
CA TYR A 86 10.37 -8.57 2.11
C TYR A 86 11.21 -9.34 3.11
N ARG A 87 11.93 -10.36 2.58
CA ARG A 87 12.61 -11.39 3.36
C ARG A 87 11.66 -12.00 4.38
N ASP A 88 10.50 -12.40 3.89
CA ASP A 88 9.39 -12.93 4.67
C ASP A 88 9.47 -14.46 4.70
N PRO A 89 9.42 -15.11 5.86
CA PRO A 89 9.36 -16.56 5.94
C PRO A 89 7.99 -17.14 5.56
N GLU A 90 6.94 -16.29 5.51
CA GLU A 90 5.56 -16.68 5.23
C GLU A 90 5.09 -16.12 3.90
N VAL A 91 4.06 -16.73 3.30
CA VAL A 91 3.41 -16.27 2.07
C VAL A 91 1.94 -15.98 2.35
N LYS A 92 1.13 -17.03 2.48
CA LYS A 92 -0.32 -16.89 2.72
C LYS A 92 -0.64 -16.08 3.97
N LYS A 93 0.04 -16.33 5.05
CA LYS A 93 -0.19 -15.63 6.32
C LYS A 93 0.03 -14.13 6.19
N SER A 94 1.00 -13.70 5.38
CA SER A 94 1.26 -12.29 5.14
C SER A 94 0.18 -11.66 4.29
N ASP A 95 -0.32 -12.36 3.28
CA ASP A 95 -1.47 -11.91 2.49
C ASP A 95 -2.75 -11.85 3.33
N ASP A 96 -3.01 -12.85 4.17
CA ASP A 96 -4.15 -12.83 5.13
C ASP A 96 -4.11 -11.60 6.05
N ILE A 97 -2.91 -11.14 6.44
CA ILE A 97 -2.74 -9.91 7.23
C ILE A 97 -3.11 -8.68 6.39
N TYR A 98 -2.73 -8.63 5.10
CA TYR A 98 -3.14 -7.54 4.22
C TYR A 98 -4.67 -7.51 4.04
N LEU A 99 -5.29 -8.66 3.81
CA LEU A 99 -6.75 -8.80 3.72
C LEU A 99 -7.47 -8.41 5.00
N GLY A 100 -6.79 -8.43 6.14
CA GLY A 100 -7.31 -8.00 7.45
C GLY A 100 -7.32 -6.48 7.67
N ILE A 101 -6.68 -5.68 6.80
CA ILE A 101 -6.58 -4.22 6.97
C ILE A 101 -7.95 -3.52 7.04
N PRO A 102 -8.93 -3.82 6.17
CA PRO A 102 -10.24 -3.18 6.26
C PRO A 102 -10.92 -3.41 7.62
N ALA A 103 -10.92 -4.64 8.12
CA ALA A 103 -11.50 -4.96 9.43
C ALA A 103 -10.75 -4.28 10.59
N TYR A 104 -9.44 -4.13 10.50
CA TYR A 104 -8.65 -3.35 11.46
C TYR A 104 -9.09 -1.89 11.47
N LEU A 105 -9.32 -1.30 10.31
CA LEU A 105 -9.74 0.11 10.19
C LEU A 105 -11.19 0.32 10.68
N GLU A 106 -12.11 -0.58 10.37
CA GLU A 106 -13.50 -0.51 10.86
C GLU A 106 -13.57 -0.48 12.38
N ASN A 107 -12.68 -1.21 13.05
CA ASN A 107 -12.60 -1.30 14.51
C ASN A 107 -11.50 -0.42 15.12
N PHE A 108 -10.97 0.53 14.34
CA PHE A 108 -9.89 1.38 14.82
C PHE A 108 -10.37 2.29 15.96
N GLU A 109 -9.63 2.29 17.05
CA GLU A 109 -9.82 3.18 18.20
C GLU A 109 -8.48 3.81 18.59
N ALA A 110 -8.50 5.08 18.89
CA ALA A 110 -7.34 5.81 19.38
C ALA A 110 -7.78 6.96 20.27
N ASP A 111 -6.99 7.22 21.30
CA ASP A 111 -7.11 8.45 22.07
C ASP A 111 -6.52 9.64 21.32
N GLU A 112 -6.78 10.84 21.80
CA GLU A 112 -6.30 12.10 21.22
C GLU A 112 -4.76 12.12 21.08
N ARG A 113 -4.06 11.57 22.07
CA ARG A 113 -2.58 11.51 22.08
C ARG A 113 -2.07 10.60 20.95
N THR A 114 -2.70 9.48 20.74
CA THR A 114 -2.33 8.54 19.68
C THR A 114 -2.61 9.13 18.30
N MET A 115 -3.78 9.76 18.11
CA MET A 115 -4.09 10.46 16.85
C MET A 115 -3.08 11.60 16.59
N THR A 116 -2.78 12.40 17.58
CA THR A 116 -1.77 13.48 17.46
C THR A 116 -0.40 12.91 17.04
N LYS A 117 0.01 11.77 17.59
CA LYS A 117 1.27 11.10 17.23
C LYS A 117 1.28 10.72 15.73
N TYR A 118 0.20 10.16 15.20
CA TYR A 118 0.11 9.81 13.79
C TYR A 118 0.11 11.04 12.89
N VAL A 119 -0.63 12.08 13.26
CA VAL A 119 -0.65 13.35 12.53
C VAL A 119 0.75 13.99 12.48
N ILE A 120 1.45 14.08 13.62
CA ILE A 120 2.82 14.62 13.69
C ILE A 120 3.77 13.78 12.84
N GLY A 121 3.70 12.44 12.92
CA GLY A 121 4.52 11.55 12.08
C GLY A 121 4.29 11.79 10.60
N THR A 122 3.04 11.95 10.19
CA THR A 122 2.65 12.21 8.79
C THR A 122 3.14 13.58 8.31
N ILE A 123 2.96 14.62 9.11
CA ILE A 123 3.43 15.97 8.77
C ILE A 123 4.95 16.02 8.69
N SER A 124 5.65 15.32 9.58
CA SER A 124 7.12 15.24 9.54
C SER A 124 7.64 14.63 8.24
N ASP A 125 6.95 13.63 7.70
CA ASP A 125 7.29 13.04 6.39
C ASP A 125 7.08 14.05 5.24
N ILE A 126 6.01 14.85 5.29
CA ILE A 126 5.66 15.83 4.26
C ILE A 126 6.61 17.03 4.29
N ASP A 127 6.94 17.50 5.48
CA ASP A 127 7.74 18.70 5.73
C ASP A 127 9.26 18.40 5.78
N THR A 128 9.69 17.22 5.35
CA THR A 128 11.12 16.90 5.28
C THR A 128 11.85 17.93 4.43
N PRO A 129 12.92 18.56 4.97
CA PRO A 129 13.70 19.54 4.23
C PRO A 129 14.28 18.94 2.94
N LEU A 130 14.05 19.63 1.82
CA LEU A 130 14.52 19.19 0.52
C LEU A 130 15.72 20.03 0.05
N THR A 131 16.70 19.38 -0.56
CA THR A 131 17.74 20.09 -1.30
C THR A 131 17.12 20.82 -2.51
N PRO A 132 17.77 21.86 -3.06
CA PRO A 132 17.28 22.55 -4.26
C PRO A 132 16.98 21.63 -5.44
N SER A 133 17.79 20.59 -5.64
CA SER A 133 17.59 19.58 -6.68
C SER A 133 16.31 18.77 -6.44
N LEU A 134 16.07 18.34 -5.21
CA LEU A 134 14.85 17.59 -4.83
C LEU A 134 13.61 18.47 -4.90
N GLN A 135 13.71 19.77 -4.56
CA GLN A 135 12.62 20.72 -4.74
C GLN A 135 12.24 20.86 -6.21
N GLY A 136 13.24 21.01 -7.10
CA GLY A 136 13.02 21.05 -8.54
C GLY A 136 12.39 19.77 -9.09
N SER A 137 12.87 18.60 -8.66
CA SER A 137 12.30 17.31 -9.06
C SER A 137 10.87 17.14 -8.58
N ARG A 138 10.58 17.54 -7.33
CA ARG A 138 9.22 17.51 -6.77
C ARG A 138 8.27 18.44 -7.53
N GLY A 139 8.70 19.67 -7.83
CA GLY A 139 7.92 20.63 -8.62
C GLY A 139 7.63 20.12 -10.02
N LEU A 140 8.62 19.55 -10.69
CA LEU A 140 8.47 18.95 -12.01
C LEU A 140 7.48 17.75 -11.98
N SER A 141 7.62 16.86 -11.01
CA SER A 141 6.70 15.73 -10.84
C SER A 141 5.27 16.21 -10.58
N ALA A 142 5.10 17.22 -9.73
CA ALA A 142 3.77 17.81 -9.45
C ALA A 142 3.14 18.39 -10.72
N TRP A 143 3.94 19.11 -11.52
CA TRP A 143 3.47 19.68 -12.78
C TRP A 143 3.03 18.59 -13.77
N TYR A 144 3.82 17.54 -13.97
CA TYR A 144 3.44 16.41 -14.85
C TYR A 144 2.22 15.64 -14.36
N SER A 145 2.05 15.53 -13.05
CA SER A 145 0.93 14.80 -12.43
C SER A 145 -0.32 15.65 -12.24
N GLY A 146 -0.29 16.96 -12.61
CA GLY A 146 -1.40 17.89 -12.40
C GLY A 146 -1.70 18.17 -10.92
N VAL A 147 -0.73 17.96 -10.01
CA VAL A 147 -0.89 18.25 -8.59
C VAL A 147 -0.66 19.74 -8.34
N THR A 148 -1.70 20.44 -7.89
CA THR A 148 -1.66 21.88 -7.64
C THR A 148 -1.35 22.19 -6.16
N ASP A 149 -0.98 23.44 -5.89
CA ASP A 149 -0.75 23.92 -4.52
C ASP A 149 -2.03 23.86 -3.67
N GLU A 150 -3.20 24.07 -4.28
CA GLU A 150 -4.49 23.95 -3.62
C GLU A 150 -4.75 22.50 -3.17
N MET A 151 -4.42 21.53 -4.03
CA MET A 151 -4.53 20.11 -3.67
C MET A 151 -3.60 19.74 -2.51
N LEU A 152 -2.38 20.28 -2.50
CA LEU A 152 -1.42 20.06 -1.42
C LEU A 152 -1.86 20.71 -0.10
N LYS A 153 -2.41 21.93 -0.16
CA LYS A 153 -2.97 22.61 1.01
C LYS A 153 -4.16 21.84 1.58
N LYS A 154 -5.10 21.43 0.73
CA LYS A 154 -6.25 20.62 1.13
C LYS A 154 -5.83 19.33 1.81
N GLU A 155 -4.89 18.56 1.21
CA GLU A 155 -4.36 17.35 1.81
C GLU A 155 -3.77 17.61 3.19
N ARG A 156 -3.01 18.71 3.34
CA ARG A 156 -2.43 19.09 4.62
C ARG A 156 -3.50 19.42 5.67
N GLU A 157 -4.54 20.14 5.29
CA GLU A 157 -5.68 20.46 6.17
C GLU A 157 -6.41 19.18 6.60
N GLU A 158 -6.65 18.26 5.67
CA GLU A 158 -7.24 16.95 5.95
C GLU A 158 -6.41 16.14 6.95
N ILE A 159 -5.07 16.17 6.84
CA ILE A 159 -4.18 15.49 7.78
C ILE A 159 -4.23 16.15 9.17
N LEU A 160 -4.15 17.48 9.24
CA LEU A 160 -4.12 18.23 10.51
C LEU A 160 -5.42 18.10 11.31
N ASN A 161 -6.55 17.94 10.62
CA ASN A 161 -7.87 17.85 11.24
C ASN A 161 -8.43 16.42 11.27
N ALA A 162 -7.61 15.41 10.95
CA ALA A 162 -8.06 14.03 10.86
C ALA A 162 -8.54 13.48 12.21
N THR A 163 -9.67 12.82 12.17
CA THR A 163 -10.32 12.16 13.32
C THR A 163 -10.23 10.65 13.22
N VAL A 164 -10.62 9.94 14.27
CA VAL A 164 -10.75 8.47 14.27
C VAL A 164 -11.76 8.02 13.21
N GLU A 165 -12.84 8.77 13.02
CA GLU A 165 -13.88 8.52 12.03
C GLU A 165 -13.32 8.62 10.60
N ASP A 166 -12.45 9.59 10.32
CA ASP A 166 -11.78 9.71 9.02
C ASP A 166 -10.90 8.50 8.72
N ILE A 167 -10.24 7.94 9.73
CA ILE A 167 -9.45 6.72 9.59
C ILE A 167 -10.34 5.52 9.34
N ARG A 168 -11.44 5.35 10.08
CA ARG A 168 -12.42 4.28 9.85
C ARG A 168 -13.03 4.36 8.44
N ALA A 169 -13.28 5.55 7.94
CA ALA A 169 -13.79 5.78 6.59
C ALA A 169 -12.86 5.30 5.47
N LEU A 170 -11.59 4.96 5.77
CA LEU A 170 -10.65 4.38 4.81
C LEU A 170 -10.84 2.87 4.58
N ALA A 171 -11.61 2.18 5.44
CA ALA A 171 -11.84 0.75 5.31
C ALA A 171 -12.37 0.33 3.94
N PRO A 172 -13.41 0.97 3.36
CA PRO A 172 -13.89 0.61 2.04
C PRO A 172 -12.89 0.93 0.91
N ILE A 173 -12.02 1.92 1.07
CA ILE A 173 -10.96 2.23 0.10
C ILE A 173 -9.92 1.10 0.10
N THR A 174 -9.45 0.68 1.28
CA THR A 174 -8.49 -0.43 1.39
C THR A 174 -9.09 -1.74 0.92
N LYS A 175 -10.37 -1.97 1.19
CA LYS A 175 -11.11 -3.12 0.68
C LYS A 175 -11.17 -3.13 -0.86
N ALA A 176 -11.49 -2.00 -1.48
CA ALA A 176 -11.51 -1.88 -2.93
C ALA A 176 -10.14 -2.17 -3.57
N ILE A 177 -9.03 -1.71 -2.96
CA ILE A 177 -7.67 -2.01 -3.40
C ILE A 177 -7.41 -3.52 -3.36
N LEU A 178 -7.78 -4.19 -2.26
CA LEU A 178 -7.53 -5.62 -2.07
C LEU A 178 -8.43 -6.48 -2.98
N GLU A 179 -9.69 -6.11 -3.20
CA GLU A 179 -10.62 -6.84 -4.06
C GLU A 179 -10.32 -6.70 -5.56
N THR A 180 -9.78 -5.57 -5.99
CA THR A 180 -9.34 -5.35 -7.38
C THR A 180 -7.92 -5.83 -7.61
N GLY A 181 -7.24 -6.24 -6.55
CA GLY A 181 -5.82 -6.52 -6.53
C GLY A 181 -5.42 -7.88 -7.03
N ALA A 182 -4.12 -8.04 -7.13
CA ALA A 182 -3.46 -9.30 -7.39
C ALA A 182 -2.27 -9.48 -6.45
N VAL A 183 -1.99 -10.73 -6.12
CA VAL A 183 -0.86 -11.14 -5.29
C VAL A 183 0.30 -11.58 -6.18
N CYS A 184 1.46 -11.00 -5.94
CA CYS A 184 2.69 -11.45 -6.58
C CYS A 184 3.70 -11.87 -5.51
N VAL A 185 4.22 -13.08 -5.65
CA VAL A 185 5.20 -13.64 -4.72
C VAL A 185 6.45 -14.05 -5.49
N VAL A 186 7.60 -13.67 -4.98
CA VAL A 186 8.90 -14.15 -5.46
C VAL A 186 9.66 -14.76 -4.29
N GLY A 187 10.04 -16.05 -4.35
CA GLY A 187 10.75 -16.61 -3.22
C GLY A 187 10.91 -18.13 -3.21
N ASN A 188 10.80 -18.68 -2.02
CA ASN A 188 11.05 -20.09 -1.75
C ASN A 188 10.05 -21.00 -2.46
N GLU A 189 10.58 -21.96 -3.24
CA GLU A 189 9.76 -22.89 -4.02
C GLU A 189 8.81 -23.71 -3.15
N ASP A 190 9.29 -24.23 -2.01
CA ASP A 190 8.46 -25.09 -1.14
C ASP A 190 7.31 -24.30 -0.50
N LYS A 191 7.56 -23.04 -0.11
CA LYS A 191 6.54 -22.15 0.46
C LYS A 191 5.50 -21.78 -0.58
N ILE A 192 5.91 -21.39 -1.79
CA ILE A 192 5.00 -21.04 -2.88
C ILE A 192 4.14 -22.24 -3.28
N LYS A 193 4.72 -23.44 -3.33
CA LYS A 193 3.96 -24.67 -3.61
C LYS A 193 3.01 -25.06 -2.48
N ALA A 194 3.41 -24.88 -1.22
CA ALA A 194 2.56 -25.16 -0.07
C ALA A 194 1.33 -24.23 -0.02
N ASP A 195 1.51 -22.96 -0.38
CA ASP A 195 0.46 -21.94 -0.40
C ASP A 195 -0.13 -21.74 -1.82
N SER A 196 -0.08 -22.76 -2.67
CA SER A 196 -0.49 -22.71 -4.09
C SER A 196 -1.96 -22.31 -4.29
N GLU A 197 -2.78 -22.39 -3.27
CA GLU A 197 -4.19 -21.97 -3.31
C GLU A 197 -4.37 -20.47 -3.58
N ILE A 198 -3.34 -19.65 -3.22
CA ILE A 198 -3.37 -18.19 -3.48
C ILE A 198 -3.29 -17.91 -4.99
N PHE A 199 -2.64 -18.80 -5.76
CA PHE A 199 -2.34 -18.63 -7.18
C PHE A 199 -3.33 -19.35 -8.10
N LYS A 200 -4.45 -19.83 -7.56
CA LYS A 200 -5.50 -20.44 -8.38
C LYS A 200 -6.32 -19.34 -9.10
N GLU A 201 -6.50 -19.55 -10.39
CA GLU A 201 -7.41 -18.76 -11.24
C GLU A 201 -8.88 -18.95 -10.86
#